data_1dca1ac1d687e5f329eb0fd6bb42bede
#
_entry.id   1dca1ac1d687e5f329eb0fd6bb42bede
#
_cell.length_a   1.000
_cell.length_b   1.000
_cell.length_c   1.000
_cell.angle_alpha   90.00
_cell.angle_beta   90.00
_cell.angle_gamma   90.00
#
_symmetry.space_group_name_H-M   'P 1'
#
loop_
_entity.id
_entity.type
_entity.pdbx_description
1 polymer ?
#
loop_
_entity_poly.entity_id
_entity_poly.type
_entity_poly.pdbx_seq_one_letter_code
_entity_poly.pdbx_strand_id
1 'polypeptide(L)'
;IIAGSTPTVKDFSRIERMFGESDQRRYYVPCPDCGQMQYLKWANIKWIDNDPETAAYACESCGTLIPHSKKRWMVERGEWRATAPGNGKHAGFHIWAAYSYSPNARWADLVAEFLEAKSNPEQLRVWINTTLGQTWSDDYSSAMSAEVLLERCEDYQEGVLPAGVLAVTIGVDVQGGGGTLGERLAISVWGWGRKEEGWLIQYIEIAGDPTRSKVW
;
A
#
# COMPACT_ATOMS: atom_id res chain seq x y z
N ILE A 1 -10.67 19.68 -17.85
CA ILE A 1 -9.32 19.26 -17.43
C ILE A 1 -9.36 17.75 -17.23
N ILE A 2 -8.40 17.03 -17.84
CA ILE A 2 -8.20 15.59 -17.64
C ILE A 2 -6.95 15.42 -16.78
N ALA A 3 -7.05 14.66 -15.68
CA ALA A 3 -5.93 14.31 -14.84
C ALA A 3 -5.81 12.78 -14.82
N GLY A 4 -4.62 12.25 -15.09
CA GLY A 4 -4.31 10.84 -15.07
C GLY A 4 -2.94 10.61 -14.45
N SER A 5 -2.83 9.65 -13.54
CA SER A 5 -1.59 9.26 -12.87
C SER A 5 -1.72 7.90 -12.22
N THR A 6 -0.61 7.22 -12.00
CA THR A 6 -0.53 6.19 -10.98
C THR A 6 -0.59 6.83 -9.60
N PRO A 7 -1.27 6.22 -8.63
CA PRO A 7 -1.25 6.70 -7.25
C PRO A 7 0.11 6.45 -6.59
N THR A 8 0.34 7.08 -5.44
CA THR A 8 1.58 6.94 -4.67
C THR A 8 1.27 6.37 -3.27
N VAL A 9 1.58 7.12 -2.22
CA VAL A 9 1.28 6.73 -0.84
C VAL A 9 -0.15 7.17 -0.49
N LYS A 10 -0.84 6.33 0.27
CA LYS A 10 -2.20 6.59 0.78
C LYS A 10 -2.24 7.93 1.53
N ASP A 11 -3.34 8.64 1.40
CA ASP A 11 -3.61 9.97 1.97
C ASP A 11 -2.74 11.12 1.40
N PHE A 12 -1.59 10.83 0.77
CA PHE A 12 -0.73 11.83 0.12
C PHE A 12 -0.90 11.87 -1.39
N SER A 13 -1.50 10.86 -1.99
CA SER A 13 -1.68 10.78 -3.44
C SER A 13 -2.76 11.74 -3.93
N ARG A 14 -2.35 12.71 -4.77
CA ARG A 14 -3.29 13.67 -5.37
C ARG A 14 -4.38 13.00 -6.21
N ILE A 15 -4.02 11.98 -6.99
CA ILE A 15 -4.98 11.28 -7.85
C ILE A 15 -5.98 10.46 -7.01
N GLU A 16 -5.56 9.89 -5.89
CA GLU A 16 -6.45 9.20 -4.95
C GLU A 16 -7.51 10.14 -4.39
N ARG A 17 -7.09 11.33 -3.91
CA ARG A 17 -8.02 12.34 -3.42
C ARG A 17 -9.02 12.77 -4.49
N MET A 18 -8.54 13.05 -5.72
CA MET A 18 -9.42 13.40 -6.83
C MET A 18 -10.39 12.28 -7.20
N PHE A 19 -9.94 11.03 -7.15
CA PHE A 19 -10.79 9.85 -7.36
C PHE A 19 -11.83 9.71 -6.23
N GLY A 20 -11.42 9.91 -4.96
CA GLY A 20 -12.32 9.87 -3.80
C GLY A 20 -13.45 10.90 -3.87
N GLU A 21 -13.21 12.10 -4.44
CA GLU A 21 -14.19 13.15 -4.64
C GLU A 21 -15.13 12.92 -5.86
N SER A 22 -14.80 11.96 -6.72
CA SER A 22 -15.53 11.63 -7.95
C SER A 22 -16.60 10.56 -7.73
N ASP A 23 -17.30 10.18 -8.80
CA ASP A 23 -18.25 9.06 -8.79
C ASP A 23 -17.60 7.66 -8.81
N GLN A 24 -16.27 7.59 -8.72
CA GLN A 24 -15.44 6.40 -8.49
C GLN A 24 -15.77 5.23 -9.42
N ARG A 25 -15.82 5.45 -10.72
CA ARG A 25 -16.19 4.42 -11.69
C ARG A 25 -15.18 3.28 -11.72
N ARG A 26 -15.73 2.06 -11.74
CA ARG A 26 -15.03 0.81 -11.96
C ARG A 26 -15.51 0.18 -13.27
N TYR A 27 -14.61 -0.53 -13.94
CA TYR A 27 -14.97 -1.24 -15.16
C TYR A 27 -15.49 -2.64 -14.83
N TYR A 28 -16.77 -2.85 -15.03
CA TYR A 28 -17.45 -4.12 -14.78
C TYR A 28 -17.42 -4.98 -16.02
N VAL A 29 -17.17 -6.27 -15.85
CA VAL A 29 -17.11 -7.27 -16.92
C VAL A 29 -17.99 -8.46 -16.55
N PRO A 30 -18.66 -9.09 -17.53
CA PRO A 30 -19.51 -10.27 -17.24
C PRO A 30 -18.67 -11.52 -16.98
N CYS A 31 -19.11 -12.36 -16.05
CA CYS A 31 -18.61 -13.72 -15.94
C CYS A 31 -19.07 -14.53 -17.16
N PRO A 32 -18.18 -15.29 -17.84
CA PRO A 32 -18.56 -16.08 -19.01
C PRO A 32 -19.56 -17.23 -18.70
N ASP A 33 -19.61 -17.68 -17.44
CA ASP A 33 -20.46 -18.81 -17.04
C ASP A 33 -21.82 -18.35 -16.49
N CYS A 34 -21.84 -17.45 -15.49
CA CYS A 34 -23.08 -17.05 -14.85
C CYS A 34 -23.61 -15.68 -15.30
N GLY A 35 -22.88 -14.93 -16.15
CA GLY A 35 -23.26 -13.62 -16.63
C GLY A 35 -23.18 -12.48 -15.60
N GLN A 36 -22.86 -12.77 -14.32
CA GLN A 36 -22.77 -11.74 -13.28
C GLN A 36 -21.70 -10.70 -13.62
N MET A 37 -22.10 -9.43 -13.56
CA MET A 37 -21.21 -8.30 -13.77
C MET A 37 -20.37 -8.03 -12.51
N GLN A 38 -19.06 -8.00 -12.64
CA GLN A 38 -18.09 -7.81 -11.56
C GLN A 38 -16.90 -6.98 -12.06
N TYR A 39 -16.27 -6.18 -11.21
CA TYR A 39 -14.99 -5.57 -11.56
C TYR A 39 -13.83 -6.45 -11.06
N LEU A 40 -12.78 -6.53 -11.87
CA LEU A 40 -11.65 -7.40 -11.54
C LEU A 40 -10.90 -6.89 -10.32
N LYS A 41 -10.69 -7.79 -9.34
CA LYS A 41 -9.93 -7.56 -8.10
C LYS A 41 -8.73 -8.49 -8.05
N TRP A 42 -7.61 -8.00 -7.55
CA TRP A 42 -6.41 -8.83 -7.36
C TRP A 42 -6.68 -10.05 -6.48
N ALA A 43 -7.42 -9.88 -5.39
CA ALA A 43 -7.78 -10.95 -4.48
C ALA A 43 -8.47 -12.16 -5.14
N ASN A 44 -9.07 -11.96 -6.32
CA ASN A 44 -9.76 -13.01 -7.07
C ASN A 44 -8.88 -13.65 -8.16
N ILE A 45 -7.67 -13.19 -8.39
CA ILE A 45 -6.69 -13.92 -9.18
C ILE A 45 -6.14 -15.04 -8.31
N LYS A 46 -6.29 -16.28 -8.76
CA LYS A 46 -5.88 -17.50 -8.07
C LYS A 46 -4.84 -18.23 -8.89
N TRP A 47 -3.88 -18.83 -8.22
CA TRP A 47 -2.84 -19.70 -8.83
C TRP A 47 -2.48 -20.83 -7.86
N ILE A 48 -1.82 -21.85 -8.34
CA ILE A 48 -1.47 -23.06 -7.60
C ILE A 48 0.06 -23.14 -7.44
N ASP A 49 0.51 -23.52 -6.28
CA ASP A 49 1.93 -23.86 -5.96
C ASP A 49 2.98 -22.82 -6.40
N ASN A 50 2.64 -21.54 -6.35
CA ASN A 50 3.45 -20.44 -6.89
C ASN A 50 3.76 -20.56 -8.40
N ASP A 51 3.00 -21.35 -9.16
CA ASP A 51 3.10 -21.41 -10.60
C ASP A 51 2.21 -20.35 -11.28
N PRO A 52 2.79 -19.28 -11.85
CA PRO A 52 2.03 -18.20 -12.50
C PRO A 52 1.20 -18.68 -13.69
N GLU A 53 1.62 -19.72 -14.41
CA GLU A 53 0.89 -20.18 -15.60
C GLU A 53 -0.47 -20.82 -15.25
N THR A 54 -0.68 -21.16 -13.98
CA THR A 54 -1.98 -21.62 -13.46
C THR A 54 -2.96 -20.50 -13.14
N ALA A 55 -2.58 -19.23 -13.36
CA ALA A 55 -3.37 -18.07 -12.98
C ALA A 55 -4.74 -18.03 -13.66
N ALA A 56 -5.78 -17.96 -12.86
CA ALA A 56 -7.17 -17.84 -13.28
C ALA A 56 -7.91 -16.82 -12.40
N TYR A 57 -8.98 -16.24 -12.90
CA TYR A 57 -9.83 -15.34 -12.13
C TYR A 57 -11.04 -16.10 -11.54
N ALA A 58 -11.20 -16.06 -10.22
CA ALA A 58 -12.36 -16.66 -9.55
C ALA A 58 -13.54 -15.69 -9.59
N CYS A 59 -14.65 -16.11 -10.18
CA CYS A 59 -15.88 -15.32 -10.18
C CYS A 59 -16.40 -15.12 -8.75
N GLU A 60 -16.75 -13.87 -8.40
CA GLU A 60 -17.28 -13.54 -7.07
C GLU A 60 -18.65 -14.17 -6.77
N SER A 61 -19.43 -14.46 -7.81
CA SER A 61 -20.79 -14.99 -7.67
C SER A 61 -20.85 -16.52 -7.71
N CYS A 62 -20.28 -17.15 -8.73
CA CYS A 62 -20.39 -18.60 -8.92
C CYS A 62 -19.12 -19.39 -8.58
N GLY A 63 -18.00 -18.72 -8.26
CA GLY A 63 -16.74 -19.36 -7.91
C GLY A 63 -15.98 -20.00 -9.07
N THR A 64 -16.49 -19.99 -10.29
CA THR A 64 -15.81 -20.54 -11.46
C THR A 64 -14.45 -19.91 -11.65
N LEU A 65 -13.44 -20.72 -11.93
CA LEU A 65 -12.10 -20.28 -12.31
C LEU A 65 -12.07 -19.98 -13.81
N ILE A 66 -12.02 -18.69 -14.13
CA ILE A 66 -12.05 -18.18 -15.49
C ILE A 66 -10.62 -18.12 -16.03
N PRO A 67 -10.26 -18.84 -17.10
CA PRO A 67 -8.93 -18.81 -17.66
C PRO A 67 -8.65 -17.49 -18.37
N HIS A 68 -7.38 -17.10 -18.45
CA HIS A 68 -6.92 -15.87 -19.09
C HIS A 68 -7.46 -15.72 -20.55
N SER A 69 -7.63 -16.80 -21.27
CA SER A 69 -8.17 -16.79 -22.64
C SER A 69 -9.57 -16.14 -22.77
N LYS A 70 -10.35 -16.09 -21.69
CA LYS A 70 -11.66 -15.45 -21.63
C LYS A 70 -11.59 -13.93 -21.35
N LYS A 71 -10.44 -13.40 -20.93
CA LYS A 71 -10.24 -11.98 -20.58
C LYS A 71 -10.76 -11.05 -21.68
N ARG A 72 -10.33 -11.30 -22.93
CA ARG A 72 -10.75 -10.46 -24.05
C ARG A 72 -12.25 -10.42 -24.20
N TRP A 73 -12.90 -11.58 -24.17
CA TRP A 73 -14.35 -11.68 -24.27
C TRP A 73 -15.07 -10.92 -23.15
N MET A 74 -14.55 -10.98 -21.92
CA MET A 74 -15.08 -10.26 -20.77
C MET A 74 -14.93 -8.75 -20.94
N VAL A 75 -13.73 -8.30 -21.28
CA VAL A 75 -13.41 -6.87 -21.38
C VAL A 75 -14.16 -6.19 -22.55
N GLU A 76 -14.33 -6.87 -23.69
CA GLU A 76 -15.12 -6.36 -24.81
C GLU A 76 -16.62 -6.17 -24.49
N ARG A 77 -17.10 -6.82 -23.44
CA ARG A 77 -18.50 -6.77 -22.96
C ARG A 77 -18.68 -6.02 -21.65
N GLY A 78 -17.63 -5.35 -21.22
CA GLY A 78 -17.63 -4.58 -19.98
C GLY A 78 -18.25 -3.20 -20.14
N GLU A 79 -18.54 -2.59 -19.00
CA GLU A 79 -19.06 -1.23 -18.90
C GLU A 79 -18.57 -0.50 -17.66
N TRP A 80 -18.49 0.81 -17.75
CA TRP A 80 -18.18 1.65 -16.60
C TRP A 80 -19.41 1.88 -15.73
N ARG A 81 -19.27 1.61 -14.43
CA ARG A 81 -20.33 1.87 -13.43
C ARG A 81 -19.80 2.76 -12.32
N ALA A 82 -20.56 3.79 -11.97
CA ALA A 82 -20.31 4.60 -10.79
C ALA A 82 -20.49 3.73 -9.52
N THR A 83 -19.58 3.87 -8.56
CA THR A 83 -19.62 3.15 -7.27
C THR A 83 -19.84 4.09 -6.08
N ALA A 84 -19.83 5.40 -6.33
CA ALA A 84 -20.11 6.44 -5.36
C ALA A 84 -20.97 7.55 -6.00
N PRO A 85 -21.69 8.35 -5.18
CA PRO A 85 -22.50 9.46 -5.69
C PRO A 85 -21.65 10.58 -6.29
N GLY A 86 -20.38 10.69 -5.86
CA GLY A 86 -19.49 11.77 -6.29
C GLY A 86 -19.97 13.17 -5.86
N ASN A 87 -19.26 14.19 -6.34
CA ASN A 87 -19.62 15.61 -6.13
C ASN A 87 -20.42 16.20 -7.31
N GLY A 88 -20.80 15.41 -8.29
CA GLY A 88 -21.53 15.80 -9.51
C GLY A 88 -20.73 16.67 -10.49
N LYS A 89 -19.47 16.95 -10.24
CA LYS A 89 -18.63 17.85 -11.08
C LYS A 89 -17.69 17.10 -12.03
N HIS A 90 -17.22 15.92 -11.63
CA HIS A 90 -16.33 15.15 -12.46
C HIS A 90 -16.49 13.64 -12.24
N ALA A 91 -16.20 12.87 -13.27
CA ALA A 91 -16.14 11.43 -13.24
C ALA A 91 -14.71 10.97 -12.94
N GLY A 92 -14.56 9.99 -12.07
CA GLY A 92 -13.30 9.33 -11.80
C GLY A 92 -13.29 7.90 -12.33
N PHE A 93 -12.20 7.46 -12.91
CA PHE A 93 -12.07 6.14 -13.50
C PHE A 93 -10.85 5.45 -12.90
N HIS A 94 -11.05 4.21 -12.43
CA HIS A 94 -9.95 3.36 -12.02
C HIS A 94 -9.91 2.12 -12.92
N ILE A 95 -8.75 1.86 -13.48
CA ILE A 95 -8.45 0.64 -14.25
C ILE A 95 -7.04 0.17 -13.87
N TRP A 96 -6.79 -1.13 -13.92
CA TRP A 96 -5.51 -1.72 -13.61
C TRP A 96 -5.09 -2.78 -14.64
N ALA A 97 -3.87 -3.29 -14.54
CA ALA A 97 -3.24 -4.10 -15.57
C ALA A 97 -4.02 -5.37 -15.96
N ALA A 98 -4.85 -5.93 -15.09
CA ALA A 98 -5.65 -7.12 -15.43
C ALA A 98 -6.60 -6.93 -16.61
N TYR A 99 -6.97 -5.71 -16.95
CA TYR A 99 -7.82 -5.40 -18.10
C TYR A 99 -7.03 -5.17 -19.40
N SER A 100 -5.73 -4.95 -19.31
CA SER A 100 -4.89 -4.59 -20.45
C SER A 100 -4.75 -5.73 -21.44
N TYR A 101 -4.75 -5.40 -22.74
CA TYR A 101 -4.45 -6.34 -23.83
C TYR A 101 -2.95 -6.42 -24.15
N SER A 102 -2.10 -5.71 -23.41
CA SER A 102 -0.65 -5.82 -23.59
C SER A 102 -0.19 -7.27 -23.45
N PRO A 103 0.72 -7.75 -24.30
CA PRO A 103 1.31 -9.09 -24.17
C PRO A 103 1.90 -9.37 -22.79
N ASN A 104 2.45 -8.33 -22.13
CA ASN A 104 3.06 -8.43 -20.80
C ASN A 104 2.05 -8.25 -19.64
N ALA A 105 0.77 -8.28 -19.92
CA ALA A 105 -0.28 -8.13 -18.91
C ALA A 105 -1.20 -9.36 -18.88
N ARG A 106 -0.67 -10.55 -19.22
CA ARG A 106 -1.38 -11.80 -18.94
C ARG A 106 -1.52 -11.94 -17.43
N TRP A 107 -2.58 -12.57 -16.97
CA TRP A 107 -2.74 -12.79 -15.52
C TRP A 107 -1.59 -13.59 -14.93
N ALA A 108 -0.99 -14.49 -15.72
CA ALA A 108 0.24 -15.19 -15.36
C ALA A 108 1.40 -14.22 -15.13
N ASP A 109 1.60 -13.24 -16.01
CA ASP A 109 2.70 -12.27 -15.88
C ASP A 109 2.52 -11.40 -14.64
N LEU A 110 1.28 -10.96 -14.35
CA LEU A 110 0.97 -10.19 -13.14
C LEU A 110 1.24 -10.98 -11.86
N VAL A 111 0.98 -12.30 -11.88
CA VAL A 111 1.31 -13.19 -10.75
C VAL A 111 2.83 -13.37 -10.63
N ALA A 112 3.54 -13.55 -11.74
CA ALA A 112 5.00 -13.66 -11.71
C ALA A 112 5.66 -12.41 -11.10
N GLU A 113 5.27 -11.21 -11.59
CA GLU A 113 5.75 -9.94 -11.04
C GLU A 113 5.44 -9.81 -9.54
N PHE A 114 4.24 -10.20 -9.11
CA PHE A 114 3.88 -10.19 -7.69
C PHE A 114 4.75 -11.13 -6.87
N LEU A 115 5.00 -12.35 -7.34
CA LEU A 115 5.81 -13.35 -6.64
C LEU A 115 7.27 -12.88 -6.47
N GLU A 116 7.81 -12.14 -7.44
CA GLU A 116 9.12 -11.51 -7.34
C GLU A 116 9.11 -10.34 -6.35
N ALA A 117 8.07 -9.49 -6.42
CA ALA A 117 7.99 -8.27 -5.62
C ALA A 117 7.63 -8.49 -4.15
N LYS A 118 6.85 -9.55 -3.83
CA LYS A 118 6.22 -9.75 -2.51
C LYS A 118 7.17 -9.79 -1.32
N SER A 119 8.43 -10.18 -1.54
CA SER A 119 9.45 -10.28 -0.48
C SER A 119 10.23 -8.98 -0.26
N ASN A 120 10.06 -7.98 -1.13
CA ASN A 120 10.74 -6.69 -1.05
C ASN A 120 9.70 -5.56 -0.97
N PRO A 121 9.57 -4.84 0.16
CA PRO A 121 8.56 -3.80 0.34
C PRO A 121 8.61 -2.68 -0.72
N GLU A 122 9.81 -2.29 -1.18
CA GLU A 122 9.95 -1.26 -2.21
C GLU A 122 9.42 -1.73 -3.56
N GLN A 123 9.77 -2.96 -3.96
CA GLN A 123 9.29 -3.56 -5.21
C GLN A 123 7.78 -3.80 -5.13
N LEU A 124 7.28 -4.28 -3.99
CA LEU A 124 5.85 -4.49 -3.77
C LEU A 124 5.07 -3.16 -3.85
N ARG A 125 5.63 -2.08 -3.30
CA ARG A 125 5.06 -0.73 -3.44
C ARG A 125 4.95 -0.30 -4.89
N VAL A 126 6.02 -0.48 -5.66
CA VAL A 126 6.01 -0.16 -7.10
C VAL A 126 4.94 -0.98 -7.80
N TRP A 127 4.88 -2.28 -7.55
CA TRP A 127 3.90 -3.17 -8.16
C TRP A 127 2.45 -2.78 -7.82
N ILE A 128 2.15 -2.47 -6.55
CA ILE A 128 0.82 -2.01 -6.13
C ILE A 128 0.44 -0.69 -6.81
N ASN A 129 1.36 0.28 -6.84
CA ASN A 129 1.09 1.57 -7.44
C ASN A 129 0.90 1.49 -8.96
N THR A 130 1.75 0.73 -9.67
CA THR A 130 1.77 0.71 -11.14
C THR A 130 0.87 -0.37 -11.73
N THR A 131 0.84 -1.57 -11.17
CA THR A 131 0.11 -2.72 -11.71
C THR A 131 -1.34 -2.74 -11.24
N LEU A 132 -1.61 -2.49 -9.94
CA LEU A 132 -2.96 -2.40 -9.41
C LEU A 132 -3.58 -1.00 -9.56
N GLY A 133 -2.76 0.04 -9.76
CA GLY A 133 -3.23 1.42 -9.73
C GLY A 133 -3.81 1.81 -8.37
N GLN A 134 -3.26 1.29 -7.28
CA GLN A 134 -3.68 1.53 -5.90
C GLN A 134 -2.61 2.25 -5.11
N THR A 135 -3.00 2.99 -4.08
CA THR A 135 -2.05 3.61 -3.16
C THR A 135 -1.38 2.57 -2.29
N TRP A 136 -0.11 2.82 -2.00
CA TRP A 136 0.62 2.08 -0.98
C TRP A 136 0.18 2.53 0.41
N SER A 137 -0.08 1.60 1.32
CA SER A 137 -0.15 1.86 2.75
C SER A 137 0.88 0.99 3.46
N ASP A 138 1.41 1.47 4.58
CA ASP A 138 2.38 0.70 5.37
C ASP A 138 1.79 -0.58 5.99
N ASP A 139 0.46 -0.73 5.94
CA ASP A 139 -0.24 -1.97 6.28
C ASP A 139 0.16 -3.16 5.37
N TYR A 140 0.72 -2.89 4.19
CA TYR A 140 1.26 -3.92 3.28
C TYR A 140 2.67 -4.39 3.65
N SER A 141 3.48 -3.56 4.31
CA SER A 141 4.65 -4.05 4.98
C SER A 141 4.12 -4.91 6.12
N SER A 142 4.51 -6.19 6.18
CA SER A 142 4.16 -7.02 7.33
C SER A 142 4.63 -6.28 8.57
N ALA A 143 3.70 -5.55 9.18
CA ALA A 143 3.94 -4.94 10.45
C ALA A 143 4.43 -6.08 11.35
N MET A 144 5.66 -6.02 11.81
CA MET A 144 6.02 -6.83 12.98
C MET A 144 4.94 -6.55 13.99
N SER A 145 4.17 -7.57 14.38
CA SER A 145 3.10 -7.34 15.33
C SER A 145 3.68 -6.71 16.59
N ALA A 146 2.92 -5.88 17.26
CA ALA A 146 3.38 -5.25 18.51
C ALA A 146 3.88 -6.31 19.50
N GLU A 147 3.29 -7.51 19.49
CA GLU A 147 3.71 -8.65 20.31
C GLU A 147 5.14 -9.09 19.99
N VAL A 148 5.50 -9.23 18.72
CA VAL A 148 6.87 -9.60 18.30
C VAL A 148 7.89 -8.54 18.70
N LEU A 149 7.51 -7.25 18.67
CA LEU A 149 8.37 -6.17 19.16
C LEU A 149 8.51 -6.23 20.68
N LEU A 150 7.42 -6.47 21.40
CA LEU A 150 7.43 -6.60 22.86
C LEU A 150 8.27 -7.80 23.33
N GLU A 151 8.23 -8.93 22.63
CA GLU A 151 9.08 -10.11 22.93
C GLU A 151 10.60 -9.83 22.75
N ARG A 152 10.95 -8.78 21.98
CA ARG A 152 12.33 -8.35 21.74
C ARG A 152 12.78 -7.22 22.65
N CYS A 153 11.89 -6.69 23.49
CA CYS A 153 12.25 -5.67 24.47
C CYS A 153 13.12 -6.27 25.56
N GLU A 154 14.24 -5.64 25.82
CA GLU A 154 15.12 -5.96 26.95
C GLU A 154 14.71 -5.12 28.17
N ASP A 155 14.97 -5.66 29.36
CA ASP A 155 14.65 -4.97 30.63
C ASP A 155 15.81 -4.02 31.01
N TYR A 156 15.77 -2.77 30.54
CA TYR A 156 16.66 -1.70 30.95
C TYR A 156 15.89 -0.40 31.20
N GLN A 157 16.45 0.44 32.08
CA GLN A 157 15.79 1.70 32.44
C GLN A 157 15.99 2.77 31.36
N GLU A 158 14.94 3.54 31.09
CA GLU A 158 15.01 4.71 30.21
C GLU A 158 16.11 5.68 30.67
N GLY A 159 16.89 6.19 29.73
CA GLY A 159 18.01 7.10 29.99
C GLY A 159 19.28 6.42 30.51
N VAL A 160 19.27 5.09 30.73
CA VAL A 160 20.44 4.33 31.18
C VAL A 160 21.03 3.56 29.99
N LEU A 161 22.34 3.73 29.77
CA LEU A 161 23.02 3.04 28.69
C LEU A 161 23.29 1.57 29.05
N PRO A 162 22.78 0.60 28.27
CA PRO A 162 23.18 -0.81 28.39
C PRO A 162 24.71 -0.98 28.19
N ALA A 163 25.27 -1.98 28.84
CA ALA A 163 26.73 -2.23 28.84
C ALA A 163 27.33 -2.48 27.44
N GLY A 164 26.49 -2.89 26.48
CA GLY A 164 26.91 -3.11 25.08
C GLY A 164 27.03 -1.85 24.22
N VAL A 165 26.58 -0.69 24.71
CA VAL A 165 26.58 0.56 23.94
C VAL A 165 27.99 1.10 23.78
N LEU A 166 28.40 1.32 22.55
CA LEU A 166 29.73 1.88 22.17
C LEU A 166 29.64 3.30 21.61
N ALA A 167 28.46 3.66 21.04
CA ALA A 167 28.23 5.00 20.50
C ALA A 167 26.77 5.39 20.73
N VAL A 168 26.49 6.69 20.80
CA VAL A 168 25.15 7.25 20.95
C VAL A 168 24.88 8.22 19.81
N THR A 169 23.69 8.12 19.24
CA THR A 169 23.16 9.08 18.27
C THR A 169 21.84 9.68 18.74
N ILE A 170 21.58 10.91 18.34
CA ILE A 170 20.33 11.60 18.64
C ILE A 170 19.70 11.98 17.30
N GLY A 171 18.45 11.55 17.10
CA GLY A 171 17.60 11.97 16.00
C GLY A 171 16.54 12.95 16.50
N VAL A 172 16.35 14.06 15.76
CA VAL A 172 15.29 15.04 16.06
C VAL A 172 14.40 15.14 14.83
N ASP A 173 13.11 14.84 15.01
CA ASP A 173 12.08 15.03 14.01
C ASP A 173 11.26 16.29 14.36
N VAL A 174 11.17 17.20 13.39
CA VAL A 174 10.48 18.49 13.54
C VAL A 174 9.11 18.40 12.91
N GLN A 175 8.07 18.34 13.71
CA GLN A 175 6.69 18.31 13.27
C GLN A 175 6.12 19.75 13.27
N GLY A 176 6.00 20.35 12.08
CA GLY A 176 5.37 21.65 11.85
C GLY A 176 3.92 21.52 11.44
N GLY A 177 3.05 22.27 12.06
CA GLY A 177 1.63 22.57 11.84
C GLY A 177 0.72 21.64 11.04
N GLY A 178 -0.44 21.33 11.58
CA GLY A 178 -1.59 20.73 10.89
C GLY A 178 -1.91 19.27 11.14
N GLY A 179 -1.13 18.56 11.94
CA GLY A 179 -1.47 17.20 12.39
C GLY A 179 -2.32 17.17 13.66
N THR A 180 -2.98 16.04 13.92
CA THR A 180 -3.82 15.79 15.11
C THR A 180 -3.07 15.93 16.44
N LEU A 181 -1.75 15.83 16.44
CA LEU A 181 -0.88 15.91 17.63
C LEU A 181 -0.22 17.28 17.84
N GLY A 182 -0.50 18.26 16.96
CA GLY A 182 0.06 19.61 17.07
C GLY A 182 1.55 19.73 16.71
N GLU A 183 2.08 20.95 16.86
CA GLU A 183 3.50 21.25 16.63
C GLU A 183 4.34 20.69 17.76
N ARG A 184 5.44 20.00 17.43
CA ARG A 184 6.34 19.39 18.41
C ARG A 184 7.71 19.03 17.84
N LEU A 185 8.67 18.80 18.73
CA LEU A 185 9.88 18.04 18.45
C LEU A 185 9.73 16.62 18.98
N ALA A 186 10.04 15.62 18.18
CA ALA A 186 10.19 14.24 18.59
C ALA A 186 11.69 13.88 18.57
N ILE A 187 12.24 13.56 19.73
CA ILE A 187 13.66 13.30 19.91
C ILE A 187 13.84 11.84 20.28
N SER A 188 14.68 11.12 19.54
CA SER A 188 15.06 9.76 19.86
C SER A 188 16.57 9.66 20.12
N VAL A 189 16.93 9.03 21.23
CA VAL A 189 18.33 8.76 21.61
C VAL A 189 18.58 7.27 21.44
N TRP A 190 19.54 6.92 20.59
CA TRP A 190 19.89 5.53 20.27
C TRP A 190 21.30 5.21 20.71
N GLY A 191 21.47 4.08 21.39
CA GLY A 191 22.74 3.46 21.67
C GLY A 191 23.07 2.41 20.63
N TRP A 192 24.31 2.35 20.15
CA TRP A 192 24.78 1.40 19.14
C TRP A 192 25.91 0.53 19.71
N GLY A 193 25.77 -0.77 19.52
CA GLY A 193 26.74 -1.78 19.92
C GLY A 193 27.52 -2.38 18.76
N ARG A 194 28.08 -3.57 18.97
CA ARG A 194 28.75 -4.33 17.91
C ARG A 194 27.72 -5.04 17.02
N LYS A 195 28.10 -5.26 15.74
CA LYS A 195 27.27 -6.00 14.77
C LYS A 195 25.85 -5.43 14.61
N GLU A 196 25.73 -4.10 14.55
CA GLU A 196 24.48 -3.40 14.32
C GLU A 196 23.42 -3.57 15.45
N GLU A 197 23.83 -3.95 16.64
CA GLU A 197 22.95 -3.91 17.80
C GLU A 197 22.55 -2.47 18.11
N GLY A 198 21.25 -2.23 18.36
CA GLY A 198 20.71 -0.91 18.64
C GLY A 198 19.73 -0.95 19.81
N TRP A 199 19.82 0.02 20.71
CA TRP A 199 18.91 0.22 21.84
C TRP A 199 18.30 1.61 21.78
N LEU A 200 16.96 1.71 21.89
CA LEU A 200 16.30 2.98 22.11
C LEU A 200 16.50 3.40 23.57
N ILE A 201 17.41 4.33 23.81
CA ILE A 201 17.76 4.77 25.16
C ILE A 201 16.68 5.67 25.74
N GLN A 202 16.19 6.62 24.94
CA GLN A 202 15.19 7.57 25.37
C GLN A 202 14.37 8.10 24.19
N TYR A 203 13.08 8.34 24.43
CA TYR A 203 12.21 9.05 23.50
C TYR A 203 11.53 10.22 24.20
N ILE A 204 11.66 11.42 23.65
CA ILE A 204 11.17 12.66 24.25
C ILE A 204 10.29 13.38 23.23
N GLU A 205 9.11 13.81 23.64
CA GLU A 205 8.29 14.74 22.86
C GLU A 205 8.24 16.11 23.57
N ILE A 206 8.60 17.15 22.84
CA ILE A 206 8.51 18.53 23.31
C ILE A 206 7.43 19.23 22.49
N ALA A 207 6.29 19.49 23.12
CA ALA A 207 5.18 20.20 22.48
C ALA A 207 5.51 21.69 22.32
N GLY A 208 5.16 22.25 21.18
CA GLY A 208 5.27 23.67 20.88
C GLY A 208 5.81 23.95 19.49
N ASP A 209 5.70 25.21 19.07
CA ASP A 209 6.15 25.70 17.78
C ASP A 209 7.69 25.56 17.63
N PRO A 210 8.18 24.68 16.75
CA PRO A 210 9.61 24.41 16.60
C PRO A 210 10.40 25.58 15.98
N THR A 211 9.74 26.64 15.56
CA THR A 211 10.42 27.88 15.12
C THR A 211 10.82 28.78 16.30
N ARG A 212 10.34 28.48 17.50
CA ARG A 212 10.62 29.26 18.70
C ARG A 212 11.80 28.67 19.50
N SER A 213 12.73 29.53 19.88
CA SER A 213 13.91 29.15 20.67
C SER A 213 13.61 28.53 22.05
N LYS A 214 12.37 28.66 22.54
CA LYS A 214 11.95 28.04 23.82
C LYS A 214 11.64 26.55 23.71
N VAL A 215 11.54 26.02 22.50
CA VAL A 215 11.22 24.61 22.23
C VAL A 215 12.50 23.79 22.02
N TRP A 216 13.62 24.45 21.71
CA TRP A 216 14.93 23.84 21.55
C TRP A 216 15.75 23.76 22.83
#